data_b76b0d53df8fd2193827075056cf1625
#
_entry.id   b76b0d53df8fd2193827075056cf1625
#
_cell.length_a   1.000
_cell.length_b   1.000
_cell.length_c   1.000
_cell.angle_alpha   90.00
_cell.angle_beta   90.00
_cell.angle_gamma   90.00
#
_symmetry.space_group_name_H-M   'P 1'
#
loop_
_entity.id
_entity.type
_entity.pdbx_description
1 polymer ?
#
loop_
_entity_poly.entity_id
_entity_poly.type
_entity_poly.pdbx_seq_one_letter_code
_entity_poly.pdbx_strand_id
1 'polypeptide(L)'
;MKYIILQHWTGELRELEELSRDTFQEYADWCGADYELVLGNQVSDQLAPQSQKIIALDERYDDYDVVVMVDLDMFIRKDMNTNIFTQETGIGRHFGIQKKLVRKLKAQHPFLGDTNYPYWGGSCYRLERNVRKRLRRHFNLTEAIQFNNTFHDEGIMHRLAVLEGMRIDANTYFEDDRWNKGSSEDGLEKANFIHIRPRIRIDSNKERPKIETYRILKEKEVIS
;
A
#
# COMPACT_ATOMS: atom_id res chain seq x y z
N MET A 1 -0.19 -1.41 23.02
CA MET A 1 -0.09 -1.96 21.66
C MET A 1 1.17 -1.42 21.03
N LYS A 2 1.89 -2.23 20.26
CA LYS A 2 3.11 -1.85 19.57
C LYS A 2 2.83 -1.74 18.07
N TYR A 3 3.23 -0.65 17.46
CA TYR A 3 2.92 -0.31 16.07
C TYR A 3 4.19 -0.01 15.29
N ILE A 4 4.18 -0.28 13.97
CA ILE A 4 5.25 0.09 13.06
C ILE A 4 4.71 0.49 11.69
N ILE A 5 5.34 1.48 11.09
CA ILE A 5 5.19 1.83 9.68
C ILE A 5 6.42 1.34 8.92
N LEU A 6 6.18 0.62 7.85
CA LEU A 6 7.20 0.14 6.93
C LEU A 6 7.07 0.84 5.59
N GLN A 7 8.18 1.23 5.03
CA GLN A 7 8.31 1.52 3.60
C GLN A 7 9.37 0.61 3.01
N HIS A 8 9.28 0.30 1.72
CA HIS A 8 10.24 -0.57 1.05
C HIS A 8 10.76 0.07 -0.22
N TRP A 9 12.09 -0.08 -0.47
CA TRP A 9 12.71 0.37 -1.69
C TRP A 9 13.85 -0.54 -2.15
N THR A 10 14.01 -0.65 -3.48
CA THR A 10 15.17 -1.31 -4.10
C THR A 10 15.93 -0.30 -4.95
N GLY A 11 17.24 -0.20 -4.75
CA GLY A 11 18.10 0.76 -5.41
C GLY A 11 18.40 2.01 -4.60
N GLU A 12 18.98 3.01 -5.25
CA GLU A 12 19.31 4.30 -4.62
C GLU A 12 18.05 5.13 -4.41
N LEU A 13 17.95 5.79 -3.24
CA LEU A 13 16.90 6.75 -2.96
C LEU A 13 17.14 8.02 -3.77
N ARG A 14 16.08 8.55 -4.34
CA ARG A 14 16.08 9.86 -5.00
C ARG A 14 15.31 10.84 -4.13
N GLU A 15 15.32 12.10 -4.49
CA GLU A 15 14.67 13.18 -3.75
C GLU A 15 13.23 12.86 -3.31
N LEU A 16 12.41 12.30 -4.20
CA LEU A 16 11.00 11.99 -3.87
C LEU A 16 10.88 10.90 -2.80
N GLU A 17 11.70 9.87 -2.92
CA GLU A 17 11.71 8.75 -1.98
C GLU A 17 12.22 9.19 -0.59
N GLU A 18 13.25 10.05 -0.55
CA GLU A 18 13.75 10.63 0.71
C GLU A 18 12.71 11.49 1.40
N LEU A 19 12.03 12.36 0.67
CA LEU A 19 10.96 13.20 1.18
C LEU A 19 9.77 12.37 1.71
N SER A 20 9.42 11.28 1.02
CA SER A 20 8.36 10.38 1.50
C SER A 20 8.78 9.67 2.78
N ARG A 21 10.02 9.17 2.86
CA ARG A 21 10.60 8.56 4.07
C ARG A 21 10.47 9.51 5.26
N ASP A 22 10.94 10.74 5.10
CA ASP A 22 10.96 11.73 6.19
C ASP A 22 9.52 12.05 6.65
N THR A 23 8.60 12.22 5.71
CA THR A 23 7.18 12.45 5.99
C THR A 23 6.56 11.31 6.82
N PHE A 24 6.85 10.05 6.47
CA PHE A 24 6.28 8.90 7.20
C PHE A 24 7.01 8.60 8.51
N GLN A 25 8.27 8.97 8.65
CA GLN A 25 8.95 8.91 9.93
C GLN A 25 8.34 9.90 10.93
N GLU A 26 8.11 11.15 10.52
CA GLU A 26 7.42 12.15 11.34
C GLU A 26 6.00 11.70 11.74
N TYR A 27 5.29 11.08 10.79
CA TYR A 27 3.96 10.55 11.07
C TYR A 27 3.97 9.37 12.03
N ALA A 28 4.95 8.48 11.92
CA ALA A 28 5.12 7.37 12.86
C ALA A 28 5.36 7.90 14.27
N ASP A 29 6.26 8.88 14.43
CA ASP A 29 6.53 9.55 15.72
C ASP A 29 5.26 10.18 16.31
N TRP A 30 4.48 10.86 15.47
CA TRP A 30 3.19 11.44 15.88
C TRP A 30 2.18 10.37 16.33
N CYS A 31 2.16 9.20 15.67
CA CYS A 31 1.31 8.08 16.04
C CYS A 31 1.80 7.30 17.27
N GLY A 32 3.02 7.54 17.74
CA GLY A 32 3.69 6.71 18.75
C GLY A 32 4.03 5.31 18.22
N ALA A 33 4.42 5.22 16.96
CA ALA A 33 4.79 4.00 16.26
C ALA A 33 6.28 3.99 15.90
N ASP A 34 6.87 2.82 15.78
CA ASP A 34 8.19 2.65 15.17
C ASP A 34 8.11 2.90 13.65
N TYR A 35 9.24 3.25 13.04
CA TYR A 35 9.39 3.38 11.59
C TYR A 35 10.59 2.61 11.08
N GLU A 36 10.45 1.94 9.94
CA GLU A 36 11.55 1.27 9.25
C GLU A 36 11.45 1.43 7.72
N LEU A 37 12.53 1.91 7.10
CA LEU A 37 12.73 1.83 5.66
C LEU A 37 13.49 0.54 5.34
N VAL A 38 12.80 -0.42 4.77
CA VAL A 38 13.34 -1.71 4.35
C VAL A 38 14.01 -1.56 2.99
N LEU A 39 15.31 -1.80 2.89
CA LEU A 39 16.08 -1.66 1.66
C LEU A 39 16.43 -3.00 1.02
N GLY A 40 16.40 -3.04 -0.31
CA GLY A 40 16.82 -4.19 -1.10
C GLY A 40 15.82 -5.35 -1.11
N ASN A 41 16.26 -6.49 -1.61
CA ASN A 41 15.45 -7.69 -1.74
C ASN A 41 15.48 -8.48 -0.42
N GLN A 42 14.54 -8.23 0.46
CA GLN A 42 14.51 -8.84 1.80
C GLN A 42 13.69 -10.14 1.88
N VAL A 43 12.82 -10.39 0.90
CA VAL A 43 12.02 -11.62 0.83
C VAL A 43 12.69 -12.64 -0.07
N SER A 44 13.02 -12.27 -1.31
CA SER A 44 13.72 -13.14 -2.25
C SER A 44 14.20 -12.34 -3.46
N ASP A 45 15.41 -12.65 -3.96
CA ASP A 45 15.93 -12.10 -5.22
C ASP A 45 15.13 -12.54 -6.46
N GLN A 46 14.29 -13.54 -6.34
CA GLN A 46 13.41 -14.00 -7.41
C GLN A 46 12.13 -13.17 -7.54
N LEU A 47 11.82 -12.34 -6.55
CA LEU A 47 10.64 -11.48 -6.59
C LEU A 47 10.95 -10.12 -7.21
N ALA A 48 9.99 -9.60 -7.97
CA ALA A 48 10.05 -8.25 -8.47
C ALA A 48 10.19 -7.23 -7.32
N PRO A 49 10.85 -6.09 -7.53
CA PRO A 49 11.04 -5.06 -6.50
C PRO A 49 9.74 -4.66 -5.79
N GLN A 50 8.66 -4.48 -6.54
CA GLN A 50 7.35 -4.11 -5.98
C GLN A 50 6.76 -5.21 -5.08
N SER A 51 7.08 -6.47 -5.37
CA SER A 51 6.61 -7.63 -4.60
C SER A 51 7.31 -7.78 -3.26
N GLN A 52 8.45 -7.13 -3.04
CA GLN A 52 9.19 -7.18 -1.77
C GLN A 52 8.40 -6.59 -0.59
N LYS A 53 7.37 -5.77 -0.85
CA LYS A 53 6.51 -5.20 0.18
C LYS A 53 5.76 -6.25 1.01
N ILE A 54 5.66 -7.48 0.53
CA ILE A 54 5.12 -8.60 1.32
C ILE A 54 5.99 -8.93 2.54
N ILE A 55 7.17 -8.32 2.68
CA ILE A 55 7.98 -8.35 3.90
C ILE A 55 7.18 -7.93 5.15
N ALA A 56 6.12 -7.14 4.97
CA ALA A 56 5.19 -6.81 6.04
C ALA A 56 4.56 -8.04 6.71
N LEU A 57 4.61 -9.22 6.07
CA LEU A 57 4.14 -10.49 6.62
C LEU A 57 5.24 -11.24 7.39
N ASP A 58 6.50 -10.80 7.36
CA ASP A 58 7.64 -11.50 7.96
C ASP A 58 7.48 -11.64 9.48
N GLU A 59 8.00 -12.75 10.02
CA GLU A 59 7.93 -13.06 11.46
C GLU A 59 8.74 -12.08 12.32
N ARG A 60 9.73 -11.38 11.76
CA ARG A 60 10.51 -10.35 12.46
C ARG A 60 9.63 -9.24 13.04
N TYR A 61 8.44 -9.06 12.47
CA TYR A 61 7.46 -8.05 12.91
C TYR A 61 6.37 -8.63 13.83
N ASP A 62 6.47 -9.88 14.27
CA ASP A 62 5.44 -10.53 15.09
C ASP A 62 5.26 -9.91 16.49
N ASP A 63 6.24 -9.13 16.96
CA ASP A 63 6.12 -8.34 18.19
C ASP A 63 5.20 -7.12 18.05
N TYR A 64 4.93 -6.67 16.83
CA TYR A 64 4.03 -5.56 16.58
C TYR A 64 2.58 -6.02 16.48
N ASP A 65 1.68 -5.32 17.13
CA ASP A 65 0.23 -5.58 17.07
C ASP A 65 -0.33 -5.23 15.70
N VAL A 66 0.15 -4.12 15.12
CA VAL A 66 -0.21 -3.68 13.76
C VAL A 66 1.04 -3.24 13.01
N VAL A 67 1.15 -3.69 11.77
CA VAL A 67 2.11 -3.22 10.76
C VAL A 67 1.37 -2.46 9.68
N VAL A 68 1.86 -1.29 9.32
CA VAL A 68 1.40 -0.53 8.16
C VAL A 68 2.51 -0.49 7.13
N MET A 69 2.28 -1.01 5.93
CA MET A 69 3.19 -0.91 4.79
C MET A 69 2.68 0.17 3.85
N VAL A 70 3.55 1.10 3.47
CA VAL A 70 3.22 2.26 2.62
C VAL A 70 4.22 2.38 1.48
N ASP A 71 3.75 2.71 0.27
CA ASP A 71 4.63 2.99 -0.87
C ASP A 71 5.48 4.23 -0.62
N LEU A 72 6.71 4.21 -1.14
CA LEU A 72 7.71 5.28 -0.96
C LEU A 72 7.49 6.49 -1.92
N ASP A 73 6.30 6.66 -2.43
CA ASP A 73 5.82 7.80 -3.22
C ASP A 73 4.45 8.28 -2.73
N MET A 74 4.17 7.99 -1.46
CA MET A 74 3.01 8.52 -0.75
C MET A 74 3.41 9.65 0.20
N PHE A 75 2.47 10.53 0.47
CA PHE A 75 2.64 11.69 1.34
C PHE A 75 1.41 11.92 2.20
N ILE A 76 1.60 12.56 3.32
CA ILE A 76 0.53 12.91 4.24
C ILE A 76 -0.09 14.23 3.80
N ARG A 77 -1.42 14.29 3.78
CA ARG A 77 -2.12 15.54 3.52
C ARG A 77 -1.82 16.55 4.64
N LYS A 78 -1.64 17.81 4.26
CA LYS A 78 -1.50 18.91 5.22
C LYS A 78 -2.70 18.94 6.19
N ASP A 79 -2.44 19.21 7.44
CA ASP A 79 -3.43 19.27 8.53
C ASP A 79 -4.19 17.95 8.80
N MET A 80 -3.69 16.81 8.30
CA MET A 80 -4.22 15.50 8.61
C MET A 80 -3.97 15.18 10.11
N ASN A 81 -5.02 14.78 10.81
CA ASN A 81 -5.01 14.51 12.26
C ASN A 81 -5.57 13.13 12.63
N THR A 82 -5.58 12.20 11.70
CA THR A 82 -6.15 10.87 11.89
C THR A 82 -5.04 9.83 12.01
N ASN A 83 -5.09 9.02 13.07
CA ASN A 83 -4.12 7.95 13.31
C ASN A 83 -4.59 6.66 12.62
N ILE A 84 -3.79 6.12 11.69
CA ILE A 84 -4.12 4.89 10.95
C ILE A 84 -4.25 3.66 11.85
N PHE A 85 -3.58 3.64 12.99
CA PHE A 85 -3.61 2.52 13.93
C PHE A 85 -4.91 2.43 14.73
N THR A 86 -5.69 3.52 14.79
CA THR A 86 -7.00 3.55 15.45
C THR A 86 -8.15 3.09 14.54
N GLN A 87 -7.86 2.75 13.29
CA GLN A 87 -8.88 2.22 12.38
C GLN A 87 -9.34 0.85 12.85
N GLU A 88 -10.65 0.67 12.93
CA GLU A 88 -11.26 -0.60 13.38
C GLU A 88 -11.26 -1.66 12.28
N THR A 89 -11.31 -1.24 11.02
CA THR A 89 -11.43 -2.12 9.85
C THR A 89 -10.52 -1.69 8.73
N GLY A 90 -10.27 -2.61 7.81
CA GLY A 90 -9.60 -2.35 6.55
C GLY A 90 -8.12 -2.68 6.54
N ILE A 91 -7.73 -3.51 5.57
CA ILE A 91 -6.34 -3.90 5.32
C ILE A 91 -5.74 -3.03 4.21
N GLY A 92 -6.55 -2.63 3.22
CA GLY A 92 -6.12 -1.83 2.08
C GLY A 92 -7.28 -1.14 1.40
N ARG A 93 -6.96 -0.38 0.35
CA ARG A 93 -7.96 0.33 -0.43
C ARG A 93 -8.74 -0.61 -1.34
N HIS A 94 -10.04 -0.40 -1.38
CA HIS A 94 -10.94 -1.00 -2.35
C HIS A 94 -10.96 -0.18 -3.66
N PHE A 95 -10.55 -0.80 -4.76
CA PHE A 95 -10.76 -0.26 -6.11
C PHE A 95 -12.01 -0.89 -6.74
N GLY A 96 -13.19 -0.46 -6.34
CA GLY A 96 -14.48 -1.10 -6.57
C GLY A 96 -14.85 -1.50 -8.00
N ILE A 97 -14.15 -1.03 -9.03
CA ILE A 97 -14.62 -1.23 -10.41
C ILE A 97 -13.48 -1.61 -11.36
N GLN A 98 -12.37 -2.11 -10.87
CA GLN A 98 -11.34 -2.58 -11.79
C GLN A 98 -11.68 -3.98 -12.36
N LYS A 99 -12.94 -4.14 -12.84
CA LYS A 99 -13.42 -5.39 -13.45
C LYS A 99 -12.45 -5.94 -14.50
N LYS A 100 -11.74 -5.04 -15.21
CA LYS A 100 -10.74 -5.44 -16.21
C LYS A 100 -9.52 -6.09 -15.54
N LEU A 101 -9.01 -5.54 -14.43
CA LEU A 101 -7.88 -6.12 -13.70
C LEU A 101 -8.25 -7.43 -13.02
N VAL A 102 -9.43 -7.50 -12.38
CA VAL A 102 -9.93 -8.73 -11.77
C VAL A 102 -10.12 -9.82 -12.82
N ARG A 103 -10.68 -9.50 -14.00
CA ARG A 103 -10.81 -10.46 -15.11
C ARG A 103 -9.44 -10.95 -15.59
N LYS A 104 -8.46 -10.06 -15.72
CA LYS A 104 -7.09 -10.41 -16.11
C LYS A 104 -6.44 -11.31 -15.06
N LEU A 105 -6.60 -10.96 -13.79
CA LEU A 105 -6.12 -11.77 -12.68
C LEU A 105 -6.72 -13.18 -12.71
N LYS A 106 -8.03 -13.30 -12.86
CA LYS A 106 -8.72 -14.59 -12.97
C LYS A 106 -8.30 -15.39 -14.21
N ALA A 107 -8.08 -14.73 -15.34
CA ALA A 107 -7.63 -15.41 -16.57
C ALA A 107 -6.23 -16.00 -16.42
N GLN A 108 -5.34 -15.34 -15.69
CA GLN A 108 -3.97 -15.81 -15.41
C GLN A 108 -3.92 -16.78 -14.22
N HIS A 109 -4.79 -16.60 -13.24
CA HIS A 109 -4.85 -17.34 -11.98
C HIS A 109 -6.30 -17.76 -11.68
N PRO A 110 -6.84 -18.81 -12.39
CA PRO A 110 -8.26 -19.19 -12.31
C PRO A 110 -8.74 -19.50 -10.87
N PHE A 111 -7.84 -19.98 -10.01
CA PHE A 111 -8.16 -20.31 -8.62
C PHE A 111 -8.48 -19.10 -7.75
N LEU A 112 -8.17 -17.87 -8.20
CA LEU A 112 -8.44 -16.65 -7.44
C LEU A 112 -9.92 -16.21 -7.49
N GLY A 113 -10.77 -17.06 -7.99
CA GLY A 113 -12.20 -17.00 -7.74
C GLY A 113 -13.01 -16.08 -8.65
N ASP A 114 -14.07 -15.50 -8.11
CA ASP A 114 -15.05 -14.74 -8.85
C ASP A 114 -14.52 -13.36 -9.27
N THR A 115 -14.92 -12.92 -10.45
CA THR A 115 -14.66 -11.56 -10.97
C THR A 115 -15.43 -10.47 -10.23
N ASN A 116 -16.30 -10.82 -9.29
CA ASN A 116 -17.02 -9.88 -8.44
C ASN A 116 -16.20 -9.39 -7.24
N TYR A 117 -15.07 -10.01 -6.94
CA TYR A 117 -14.19 -9.51 -5.88
C TYR A 117 -13.56 -8.18 -6.30
N PRO A 118 -13.57 -7.21 -5.39
CA PRO A 118 -12.87 -5.95 -5.62
C PRO A 118 -11.36 -6.20 -5.69
N TYR A 119 -10.67 -5.29 -6.39
CA TYR A 119 -9.23 -5.34 -6.51
C TYR A 119 -8.56 -4.56 -5.37
N TRP A 120 -7.48 -5.08 -4.85
CA TRP A 120 -6.69 -4.44 -3.81
C TRP A 120 -5.83 -3.30 -4.35
N GLY A 121 -5.74 -2.21 -3.59
CA GLY A 121 -4.75 -1.18 -3.82
C GLY A 121 -3.54 -1.41 -2.94
N GLY A 122 -2.41 -1.76 -3.56
CA GLY A 122 -1.19 -2.16 -2.87
C GLY A 122 -0.36 -1.04 -2.27
N SER A 123 -0.79 0.22 -2.37
CA SER A 123 0.04 1.34 -1.90
C SER A 123 0.01 1.56 -0.40
N CYS A 124 -0.99 1.01 0.30
CA CYS A 124 -1.09 1.06 1.75
C CYS A 124 -1.79 -0.20 2.28
N TYR A 125 -1.07 -0.94 3.13
CA TYR A 125 -1.62 -2.09 3.87
C TYR A 125 -1.59 -1.77 5.35
N ARG A 126 -2.68 -2.06 6.08
CA ARG A 126 -2.74 -2.10 7.53
C ARG A 126 -3.05 -3.52 7.97
N LEU A 127 -2.10 -4.17 8.62
CA LEU A 127 -2.13 -5.60 8.89
C LEU A 127 -1.99 -5.85 10.40
N GLU A 128 -3.03 -6.34 11.03
CA GLU A 128 -2.98 -6.83 12.40
C GLU A 128 -2.14 -8.12 12.50
N ARG A 129 -1.54 -8.35 13.66
CA ARG A 129 -0.68 -9.52 13.91
C ARG A 129 -1.35 -10.84 13.51
N ASN A 130 -2.61 -11.03 13.89
CA ASN A 130 -3.34 -12.25 13.57
C ASN A 130 -3.53 -12.42 12.06
N VAL A 131 -3.83 -11.33 11.36
CA VAL A 131 -4.00 -11.33 9.90
C VAL A 131 -2.68 -11.68 9.22
N ARG A 132 -1.56 -11.05 9.63
CA ARG A 132 -0.22 -11.37 9.09
C ARG A 132 0.12 -12.85 9.25
N LYS A 133 -0.05 -13.42 10.47
CA LYS A 133 0.23 -14.83 10.75
C LYS A 133 -0.62 -15.77 9.90
N ARG A 134 -1.88 -15.44 9.70
CA ARG A 134 -2.80 -16.24 8.89
C ARG A 134 -2.40 -16.19 7.41
N LEU A 135 -2.16 -15.01 6.85
CA LEU A 135 -1.74 -14.85 5.45
C LEU A 135 -0.40 -15.53 5.18
N ARG A 136 0.59 -15.37 6.06
CA ARG A 136 1.93 -15.95 5.93
C ARG A 136 1.92 -17.47 5.79
N ARG A 137 0.99 -18.20 6.41
CA ARG A 137 0.87 -19.66 6.30
C ARG A 137 0.70 -20.15 4.87
N HIS A 138 0.11 -19.31 4.02
CA HIS A 138 -0.16 -19.61 2.62
C HIS A 138 0.90 -19.08 1.67
N PHE A 139 1.92 -18.38 2.20
CA PHE A 139 2.97 -17.85 1.35
C PHE A 139 3.81 -19.01 0.76
N ASN A 140 3.95 -18.97 -0.56
CA ASN A 140 4.79 -19.88 -1.32
C ASN A 140 5.53 -19.08 -2.40
N LEU A 141 6.87 -19.13 -2.39
CA LEU A 141 7.68 -18.32 -3.30
C LEU A 141 7.43 -18.68 -4.77
N THR A 142 7.33 -19.98 -5.11
CA THR A 142 7.07 -20.43 -6.49
C THR A 142 5.78 -19.87 -7.05
N GLU A 143 4.76 -19.76 -6.23
CA GLU A 143 3.49 -19.14 -6.60
C GLU A 143 3.56 -17.62 -6.65
N ALA A 144 4.32 -17.01 -5.75
CA ALA A 144 4.47 -15.56 -5.68
C ALA A 144 5.19 -14.99 -6.90
N ILE A 145 6.23 -15.65 -7.43
CA ILE A 145 6.97 -15.21 -8.61
C ILE A 145 6.12 -15.16 -9.88
N GLN A 146 4.98 -15.85 -9.92
CA GLN A 146 4.05 -15.78 -11.06
C GLN A 146 3.43 -14.39 -11.22
N PHE A 147 3.47 -13.56 -10.16
CA PHE A 147 2.96 -12.19 -10.17
C PHE A 147 4.01 -11.14 -10.56
N ASN A 148 5.28 -11.52 -10.79
CA ASN A 148 6.38 -10.58 -11.05
C ASN A 148 6.16 -9.65 -12.25
N ASN A 149 5.46 -10.10 -13.27
CA ASN A 149 5.22 -9.31 -14.49
C ASN A 149 3.86 -8.61 -14.47
N THR A 150 3.01 -8.95 -13.50
CA THR A 150 1.64 -8.43 -13.44
C THR A 150 1.13 -8.54 -12.01
N PHE A 151 0.51 -7.49 -11.51
CA PHE A 151 -0.11 -7.40 -10.17
C PHE A 151 0.86 -7.36 -8.98
N HIS A 152 2.09 -7.83 -9.09
CA HIS A 152 3.13 -7.78 -8.06
C HIS A 152 2.59 -8.18 -6.66
N ASP A 153 2.87 -7.38 -5.65
CA ASP A 153 2.41 -7.56 -4.27
C ASP A 153 0.88 -7.60 -4.13
N GLU A 154 0.15 -6.83 -4.93
CA GLU A 154 -1.33 -6.85 -4.91
C GLU A 154 -1.88 -8.22 -5.30
N GLY A 155 -1.31 -8.86 -6.32
CA GLY A 155 -1.70 -10.20 -6.74
C GLY A 155 -1.33 -11.26 -5.69
N ILE A 156 -0.16 -11.15 -5.09
CA ILE A 156 0.28 -12.04 -4.02
C ILE A 156 -0.65 -11.92 -2.81
N MET A 157 -0.91 -10.71 -2.32
CA MET A 157 -1.77 -10.46 -1.18
C MET A 157 -3.21 -10.94 -1.43
N HIS A 158 -3.73 -10.70 -2.64
CA HIS A 158 -5.05 -11.20 -3.02
C HIS A 158 -5.12 -12.73 -2.97
N ARG A 159 -4.09 -13.41 -3.52
CA ARG A 159 -4.01 -14.88 -3.45
C ARG A 159 -3.98 -15.37 -2.01
N LEU A 160 -3.17 -14.77 -1.15
CA LEU A 160 -3.08 -15.17 0.25
C LEU A 160 -4.42 -15.01 0.98
N ALA A 161 -5.13 -13.90 0.74
CA ALA A 161 -6.44 -13.65 1.32
C ALA A 161 -7.48 -14.67 0.86
N VAL A 162 -7.49 -15.03 -0.43
CA VAL A 162 -8.39 -16.06 -0.97
C VAL A 162 -8.12 -17.42 -0.34
N LEU A 163 -6.84 -17.82 -0.25
CA LEU A 163 -6.45 -19.11 0.35
C LEU A 163 -6.78 -19.19 1.84
N GLU A 164 -6.69 -18.07 2.55
CA GLU A 164 -7.09 -17.99 3.95
C GLU A 164 -8.63 -18.02 4.14
N GLY A 165 -9.39 -17.97 3.06
CA GLY A 165 -10.85 -17.88 3.13
C GLY A 165 -11.33 -16.53 3.67
N MET A 166 -10.50 -15.50 3.62
CA MET A 166 -10.93 -14.15 3.96
C MET A 166 -11.96 -13.70 2.93
N ARG A 167 -13.12 -13.28 3.44
CA ARG A 167 -14.06 -12.56 2.59
C ARG A 167 -13.42 -11.24 2.20
N ILE A 168 -13.18 -11.05 0.92
CA ILE A 168 -12.77 -9.78 0.37
C ILE A 168 -14.02 -8.91 0.25
N ASP A 169 -14.55 -8.52 1.39
CA ASP A 169 -15.74 -7.69 1.57
C ASP A 169 -15.38 -6.35 2.23
N ALA A 170 -16.38 -5.57 2.58
CA ALA A 170 -16.21 -4.26 3.20
C ALA A 170 -15.31 -4.28 4.45
N ASN A 171 -15.24 -5.39 5.17
CA ASN A 171 -14.42 -5.51 6.38
C ASN A 171 -12.92 -5.72 6.07
N THR A 172 -12.57 -6.08 4.83
CA THR A 172 -11.18 -6.28 4.38
C THR A 172 -10.56 -4.99 3.87
N TYR A 173 -11.36 -4.00 3.54
CA TYR A 173 -10.89 -2.71 3.01
C TYR A 173 -11.10 -1.59 4.02
N PHE A 174 -10.31 -0.52 3.86
CA PHE A 174 -10.63 0.73 4.52
C PHE A 174 -12.04 1.17 4.11
N GLU A 175 -12.80 1.71 5.05
CA GLU A 175 -14.17 2.17 4.83
C GLU A 175 -14.27 3.16 3.68
N ASP A 176 -13.22 3.95 3.47
CA ASP A 176 -13.10 4.87 2.35
C ASP A 176 -11.69 4.86 1.74
N ASP A 177 -11.50 5.65 0.68
CA ASP A 177 -10.24 5.76 -0.05
C ASP A 177 -9.25 6.80 0.52
N ARG A 178 -9.51 7.37 1.68
CA ARG A 178 -8.68 8.43 2.28
C ARG A 178 -7.24 7.99 2.55
N TRP A 179 -7.00 6.72 2.81
CA TRP A 179 -5.67 6.17 3.12
C TRP A 179 -4.82 5.84 1.89
N ASN A 180 -5.36 5.99 0.70
CA ASN A 180 -4.62 5.75 -0.55
C ASN A 180 -5.28 6.52 -1.70
N LYS A 181 -5.24 7.85 -1.64
CA LYS A 181 -5.82 8.72 -2.67
C LYS A 181 -4.77 9.09 -3.70
N GLY A 182 -4.98 8.76 -4.96
CA GLY A 182 -4.07 9.17 -6.03
C GLY A 182 -4.15 10.68 -6.30
N SER A 183 -3.02 11.33 -6.54
CA SER A 183 -2.95 12.77 -6.87
C SER A 183 -3.76 13.17 -8.13
N SER A 184 -4.08 12.19 -8.98
CA SER A 184 -4.92 12.38 -10.18
C SER A 184 -6.43 12.19 -9.92
N GLU A 185 -6.83 11.98 -8.68
CA GLU A 185 -8.22 11.73 -8.29
C GLU A 185 -8.87 12.98 -7.68
N ASP A 186 -10.20 13.02 -7.69
CA ASP A 186 -10.97 14.08 -7.01
C ASP A 186 -10.97 13.87 -5.49
N GLY A 187 -11.16 14.94 -4.73
CA GLY A 187 -11.33 14.88 -3.28
C GLY A 187 -10.02 14.73 -2.49
N LEU A 188 -8.94 15.31 -2.98
CA LEU A 188 -7.64 15.31 -2.29
C LEU A 188 -7.72 16.00 -0.91
N GLU A 189 -8.62 16.95 -0.76
CA GLU A 189 -8.87 17.64 0.52
C GLU A 189 -9.42 16.74 1.62
N LYS A 190 -9.93 15.55 1.26
CA LYS A 190 -10.42 14.53 2.19
C LYS A 190 -9.43 13.39 2.42
N ALA A 191 -8.32 13.37 1.67
CA ALA A 191 -7.33 12.32 1.80
C ALA A 191 -6.63 12.38 3.16
N ASN A 192 -6.21 11.24 3.68
CA ASN A 192 -5.22 11.13 4.74
C ASN A 192 -3.84 10.94 4.11
N PHE A 193 -3.72 9.97 3.19
CA PHE A 193 -2.51 9.72 2.43
C PHE A 193 -2.75 9.97 0.94
N ILE A 194 -1.82 10.67 0.30
CA ILE A 194 -1.85 11.00 -1.12
C ILE A 194 -0.73 10.27 -1.84
N HIS A 195 -1.10 9.43 -2.79
CA HIS A 195 -0.16 8.71 -3.65
C HIS A 195 0.21 9.60 -4.84
N ILE A 196 1.48 9.96 -4.95
CA ILE A 196 1.96 10.80 -6.05
C ILE A 196 1.93 10.02 -7.37
N ARG A 197 1.11 10.51 -8.28
CA ARG A 197 1.01 10.02 -9.66
C ARG A 197 1.66 11.03 -10.62
N PRO A 198 1.99 10.64 -11.87
CA PRO A 198 2.47 11.58 -12.89
C PRO A 198 1.44 12.65 -13.31
N ARG A 199 0.32 12.77 -12.59
CA ARG A 199 -0.80 13.68 -12.87
C ARG A 199 -1.40 14.23 -11.59
N ILE A 200 -1.91 15.45 -11.68
CA ILE A 200 -2.66 16.11 -10.60
C ILE A 200 -4.03 16.51 -11.13
N ARG A 201 -5.10 16.12 -10.43
CA ARG A 201 -6.47 16.44 -10.83
C ARG A 201 -6.77 17.95 -10.78
N ILE A 202 -6.25 18.62 -9.78
CA ILE A 202 -6.44 20.07 -9.57
C ILE A 202 -5.66 20.95 -10.54
N ASP A 203 -4.84 20.34 -11.42
CA ASP A 203 -4.06 21.06 -12.43
C ASP A 203 -4.18 20.36 -13.79
N SER A 204 -5.31 20.56 -14.46
CA SER A 204 -5.64 20.06 -15.81
C SER A 204 -5.24 18.59 -16.11
N ASN A 205 -4.80 17.85 -15.13
CA ASN A 205 -4.39 16.44 -15.21
C ASN A 205 -3.25 16.17 -16.22
N LYS A 206 -2.40 17.18 -16.48
CA LYS A 206 -1.23 17.06 -17.37
C LYS A 206 -0.20 16.08 -16.77
N GLU A 207 0.36 15.23 -17.62
CA GLU A 207 1.41 14.30 -17.22
C GLU A 207 2.76 14.99 -17.03
N ARG A 208 3.48 14.61 -15.97
CA ARG A 208 4.77 15.19 -15.57
C ARG A 208 5.57 14.20 -14.68
N PRO A 209 6.88 14.44 -14.42
CA PRO A 209 7.62 13.68 -13.42
C PRO A 209 6.95 13.74 -12.02
N LYS A 210 6.97 12.66 -11.27
CA LYS A 210 6.37 12.61 -9.94
C LYS A 210 6.90 13.66 -8.98
N ILE A 211 8.19 13.96 -9.03
CA ILE A 211 8.79 15.01 -8.18
C ILE A 211 8.21 16.39 -8.47
N GLU A 212 7.89 16.68 -9.72
CA GLU A 212 7.22 17.93 -10.09
C GLU A 212 5.76 17.95 -9.58
N THR A 213 5.07 16.81 -9.65
CA THR A 213 3.74 16.65 -9.05
C THR A 213 3.79 16.92 -7.54
N TYR A 214 4.78 16.36 -6.84
CA TYR A 214 5.00 16.60 -5.42
C TYR A 214 5.18 18.11 -5.13
N ARG A 215 6.09 18.78 -5.85
CA ARG A 215 6.38 20.21 -5.66
C ARG A 215 5.15 21.08 -5.82
N ILE A 216 4.32 20.81 -6.83
CA ILE A 216 3.06 21.53 -7.05
C ILE A 216 2.08 21.31 -5.88
N LEU A 217 1.93 20.08 -5.39
CA LEU A 217 1.06 19.79 -4.24
C LEU A 217 1.56 20.44 -2.96
N LYS A 218 2.89 20.49 -2.77
CA LYS A 218 3.52 21.18 -1.65
C LYS A 218 3.30 22.69 -1.72
N GLU A 219 3.53 23.31 -2.89
CA GLU A 219 3.27 24.73 -3.14
C GLU A 219 1.80 25.12 -2.92
N LYS A 220 0.88 24.24 -3.32
CA LYS A 220 -0.57 24.42 -3.09
C LYS A 220 -1.02 24.05 -1.67
N GLU A 221 -0.10 23.74 -0.79
CA GLU A 221 -0.37 23.36 0.60
C GLU A 221 -1.33 22.15 0.75
N VAL A 222 -1.30 21.21 -0.20
CA VAL A 222 -2.12 19.99 -0.15
C VAL A 222 -1.45 18.91 0.70
N ILE A 223 -0.12 18.85 0.68
CA ILE A 223 0.69 17.88 1.46
C ILE A 223 1.62 18.59 2.46
N SER A 224 1.97 17.87 3.51
CA SER A 224 2.90 18.32 4.56
C SER A 224 4.32 18.45 4.05
#